data_d5108e0e086eeb81720438381341b76c
#
_entry.id   d5108e0e086eeb81720438381341b76c
#
_cell.length_a   1.000
_cell.length_b   1.000
_cell.length_c   1.000
_cell.angle_alpha   90.00
_cell.angle_beta   90.00
_cell.angle_gamma   90.00
#
_symmetry.space_group_name_H-M   'P 1'
#
loop_
_entity.id
_entity.type
_entity.pdbx_description
1 polymer ?
#
loop_
_entity_poly.entity_id
_entity_poly.type
_entity_poly.pdbx_seq_one_letter_code
_entity_poly.pdbx_strand_id
1 'polypeptide(L)'
;MSGASYLSILKEYFGFESFRGIQQEIIESIGAGHDTLGLMPTGGGKSVTFQVPALAREGLCLVISPLIALMKDQVEHLRQKGVKAVGVYTGMSRDEVIVALENCIYGNFKFLYVSPERLSSELFLAKLRHMHISFIAVDEAHCISQWGYDFRPSYLNIAQVRQLLPNVPVLALTATATPAVVQDIQRKLGFTSERVFRMSFERKNLIYSVRSCMSTVEQEVKGLLQEIEGSSIVYVRSRRGTRELAEWLSSQGFLATFYHAGLTNQEKNDRARAWQRGDIRIMVATNAFGMGIDKPDVRSVIHADVPDSPEAYFQEAGRAGRDGLPAHAVLLRTPRSQGILLRRIDDTYPPEEYVVQVYQDMCCFLQMAVGDGYGVTREFSLDDFCRNFHHYPVRAYNALQLLSRAGYIEWADAEENLSRVMMTCRRDELYGLRLTSTADRLLGLLLRSYTGIFSEYAFINEGELAHDLGLPEAEISEALVTLSRLHVLSFIPRKFIPYITFVQRRLDNDEITLPRAVYADRRKEMEHRIQTMLGYLTTSECRSQYLLDYFGETRSAACGHCDNCLGEHRLLPGQQQLETDDREAIRQRILALVQQQGKDVLEDLHLDGVTDQQAAEVLHQMMLEEEL
;
A
#
# COMPACT_ATOMS: atom_id res chain seq x y z
N MET A 1 -20.31 -20.63 -23.88
CA MET A 1 -21.47 -20.96 -23.02
C MET A 1 -22.45 -19.80 -23.08
N SER A 2 -23.77 -20.04 -23.08
CA SER A 2 -24.77 -18.98 -23.12
C SER A 2 -24.89 -18.33 -21.73
N GLY A 3 -25.35 -17.06 -21.64
CA GLY A 3 -25.55 -16.34 -20.39
C GLY A 3 -26.46 -17.07 -19.38
N ALA A 4 -27.32 -17.95 -19.82
CA ALA A 4 -28.13 -18.83 -18.97
C ALA A 4 -27.29 -19.79 -18.10
N SER A 5 -26.13 -20.25 -18.59
CA SER A 5 -25.23 -21.12 -17.81
C SER A 5 -24.49 -20.38 -16.70
N TYR A 6 -24.11 -19.11 -16.88
CA TYR A 6 -23.45 -18.33 -15.85
C TYR A 6 -24.41 -17.93 -14.70
N LEU A 7 -25.67 -17.66 -15.04
CA LEU A 7 -26.69 -17.33 -14.05
C LEU A 7 -27.03 -18.52 -13.15
N SER A 8 -27.04 -19.76 -13.69
CA SER A 8 -27.25 -20.95 -12.87
C SER A 8 -26.12 -21.15 -11.84
N ILE A 9 -24.87 -20.93 -12.24
CA ILE A 9 -23.72 -20.97 -11.34
C ILE A 9 -23.80 -19.87 -10.27
N LEU A 10 -24.20 -18.66 -10.66
CA LEU A 10 -24.41 -17.57 -9.72
C LEU A 10 -25.44 -17.94 -8.64
N LYS A 11 -26.55 -18.54 -9.02
CA LYS A 11 -27.60 -18.99 -8.09
C LYS A 11 -27.10 -20.13 -7.19
N GLU A 12 -26.49 -21.14 -7.78
CA GLU A 12 -26.06 -22.34 -7.09
C GLU A 12 -24.97 -22.06 -6.02
N TYR A 13 -23.92 -21.32 -6.41
CA TYR A 13 -22.76 -21.12 -5.52
C TYR A 13 -22.82 -19.84 -4.70
N PHE A 14 -23.54 -18.80 -5.17
CA PHE A 14 -23.53 -17.49 -4.52
C PHE A 14 -24.91 -17.06 -3.98
N GLY A 15 -25.99 -17.74 -4.38
CA GLY A 15 -27.34 -17.44 -3.92
C GLY A 15 -27.94 -16.15 -4.49
N PHE A 16 -27.36 -15.58 -5.55
CA PHE A 16 -27.86 -14.38 -6.18
C PHE A 16 -28.73 -14.70 -7.40
N GLU A 17 -29.86 -14.01 -7.52
CA GLU A 17 -30.81 -14.20 -8.61
C GLU A 17 -30.42 -13.51 -9.91
N SER A 18 -29.55 -12.48 -9.86
CA SER A 18 -29.14 -11.71 -11.03
C SER A 18 -27.74 -11.12 -10.83
N PHE A 19 -27.05 -10.85 -11.93
CA PHE A 19 -25.82 -10.08 -11.93
C PHE A 19 -26.07 -8.60 -11.63
N ARG A 20 -25.10 -7.92 -11.05
CA ARG A 20 -25.15 -6.49 -10.72
C ARG A 20 -24.33 -5.68 -11.72
N GLY A 21 -24.88 -4.57 -12.20
CA GLY A 21 -24.18 -3.66 -13.10
C GLY A 21 -23.54 -4.38 -14.28
N ILE A 22 -22.24 -4.18 -14.48
CA ILE A 22 -21.46 -4.71 -15.61
C ILE A 22 -20.89 -6.13 -15.39
N GLN A 23 -21.27 -6.83 -14.31
CA GLN A 23 -20.72 -8.15 -13.99
C GLN A 23 -20.95 -9.16 -15.15
N GLN A 24 -22.14 -9.16 -15.72
CA GLN A 24 -22.48 -10.08 -16.81
C GLN A 24 -21.60 -9.84 -18.04
N GLU A 25 -21.43 -8.59 -18.43
CA GLU A 25 -20.62 -8.19 -19.60
C GLU A 25 -19.15 -8.61 -19.43
N ILE A 26 -18.58 -8.41 -18.22
CA ILE A 26 -17.23 -8.87 -17.89
C ILE A 26 -17.13 -10.38 -17.98
N ILE A 27 -18.08 -11.12 -17.39
CA ILE A 27 -18.12 -12.59 -17.38
C ILE A 27 -18.21 -13.14 -18.80
N GLU A 28 -19.07 -12.56 -19.63
CA GLU A 28 -19.23 -12.97 -21.02
C GLU A 28 -17.96 -12.67 -21.84
N SER A 29 -17.32 -11.53 -21.62
CA SER A 29 -16.09 -11.15 -22.33
C SER A 29 -14.93 -12.09 -22.01
N ILE A 30 -14.63 -12.34 -20.74
CA ILE A 30 -13.57 -13.28 -20.35
C ILE A 30 -13.97 -14.73 -20.70
N GLY A 31 -15.25 -15.05 -20.60
CA GLY A 31 -15.82 -16.32 -21.00
C GLY A 31 -15.67 -16.60 -22.48
N ALA A 32 -15.67 -15.59 -23.33
CA ALA A 32 -15.38 -15.69 -24.76
C ALA A 32 -13.88 -15.78 -25.10
N GLY A 33 -13.01 -15.68 -24.10
CA GLY A 33 -11.55 -15.78 -24.29
C GLY A 33 -10.87 -14.45 -24.59
N HIS A 34 -11.50 -13.32 -24.25
CA HIS A 34 -10.93 -12.00 -24.49
C HIS A 34 -10.25 -11.45 -23.25
N ASP A 35 -9.11 -10.77 -23.44
CA ASP A 35 -8.52 -9.93 -22.41
C ASP A 35 -9.51 -8.84 -22.02
N THR A 36 -9.74 -8.68 -20.71
CA THR A 36 -10.83 -7.87 -20.19
C THR A 36 -10.35 -7.03 -18.99
N LEU A 37 -10.65 -5.74 -19.01
CA LEU A 37 -10.43 -4.86 -17.86
C LEU A 37 -11.77 -4.43 -17.27
N GLY A 38 -12.01 -4.75 -16.01
CA GLY A 38 -13.20 -4.34 -15.26
C GLY A 38 -12.88 -3.26 -14.24
N LEU A 39 -13.47 -2.07 -14.40
CA LEU A 39 -13.42 -0.98 -13.45
C LEU A 39 -14.70 -1.02 -12.60
N MET A 40 -14.57 -1.47 -11.36
CA MET A 40 -15.70 -1.68 -10.47
C MET A 40 -15.41 -1.12 -9.09
N PRO A 41 -16.32 -0.34 -8.49
CA PRO A 41 -16.10 0.22 -7.15
C PRO A 41 -15.92 -0.87 -6.10
N THR A 42 -15.36 -0.49 -4.95
CA THR A 42 -15.28 -1.38 -3.79
C THR A 42 -16.70 -1.78 -3.37
N GLY A 43 -16.91 -3.09 -3.13
CA GLY A 43 -18.26 -3.63 -2.87
C GLY A 43 -19.09 -3.93 -4.13
N GLY A 44 -18.60 -3.61 -5.33
CA GLY A 44 -19.26 -3.92 -6.61
C GLY A 44 -19.28 -5.40 -6.99
N GLY A 45 -18.75 -6.30 -6.16
CA GLY A 45 -18.74 -7.75 -6.41
C GLY A 45 -17.70 -8.20 -7.43
N LYS A 46 -16.49 -7.60 -7.42
CA LYS A 46 -15.36 -7.97 -8.30
C LYS A 46 -15.07 -9.48 -8.30
N SER A 47 -15.09 -10.13 -7.15
CA SER A 47 -14.77 -11.57 -7.05
C SER A 47 -15.71 -12.46 -7.86
N VAL A 48 -16.98 -12.12 -7.93
CA VAL A 48 -17.99 -12.88 -8.72
C VAL A 48 -17.62 -12.89 -10.20
N THR A 49 -17.02 -11.81 -10.72
CA THR A 49 -16.69 -11.67 -12.15
C THR A 49 -15.62 -12.64 -12.63
N PHE A 50 -14.76 -13.17 -11.75
CA PHE A 50 -13.83 -14.23 -12.10
C PHE A 50 -14.23 -15.60 -11.53
N GLN A 51 -14.96 -15.64 -10.43
CA GLN A 51 -15.35 -16.92 -9.83
C GLN A 51 -16.41 -17.66 -10.66
N VAL A 52 -17.41 -16.95 -11.15
CA VAL A 52 -18.47 -17.55 -12.01
C VAL A 52 -17.91 -18.13 -13.30
N PRO A 53 -17.15 -17.40 -14.14
CA PRO A 53 -16.61 -17.98 -15.37
C PRO A 53 -15.58 -19.08 -15.13
N ALA A 54 -14.84 -19.05 -14.00
CA ALA A 54 -13.93 -20.14 -13.64
C ALA A 54 -14.67 -21.43 -13.32
N LEU A 55 -15.79 -21.35 -12.60
CA LEU A 55 -16.63 -22.53 -12.30
C LEU A 55 -17.30 -23.09 -13.55
N ALA A 56 -17.59 -22.26 -14.53
CA ALA A 56 -18.22 -22.66 -15.81
C ALA A 56 -17.25 -23.33 -16.80
N ARG A 57 -15.95 -23.19 -16.63
CA ARG A 57 -14.92 -23.66 -17.56
C ARG A 57 -14.14 -24.83 -16.98
N GLU A 58 -13.57 -25.65 -17.85
CA GLU A 58 -12.51 -26.60 -17.46
C GLU A 58 -11.22 -25.85 -17.19
N GLY A 59 -10.37 -26.45 -16.33
CA GLY A 59 -9.09 -25.86 -15.95
C GLY A 59 -9.15 -25.02 -14.70
N LEU A 60 -8.03 -24.42 -14.39
CA LEU A 60 -7.71 -23.67 -13.17
C LEU A 60 -7.73 -22.15 -13.45
N CYS A 61 -8.38 -21.38 -12.63
CA CYS A 61 -8.23 -19.92 -12.62
C CYS A 61 -7.01 -19.55 -11.74
N LEU A 62 -6.01 -18.89 -12.35
CA LEU A 62 -4.90 -18.31 -11.64
C LEU A 62 -5.27 -16.90 -11.17
N VAL A 63 -5.43 -16.70 -9.86
CA VAL A 63 -5.79 -15.42 -9.26
C VAL A 63 -4.55 -14.79 -8.63
N ILE A 64 -4.16 -13.62 -9.14
CA ILE A 64 -3.04 -12.84 -8.61
C ILE A 64 -3.62 -11.72 -7.77
N SER A 65 -3.31 -11.71 -6.47
CA SER A 65 -3.79 -10.71 -5.52
C SER A 65 -2.67 -10.27 -4.57
N PRO A 66 -2.61 -8.96 -4.19
CA PRO A 66 -1.52 -8.44 -3.38
C PRO A 66 -1.71 -8.71 -1.87
N LEU A 67 -2.84 -9.27 -1.47
CA LEU A 67 -3.27 -9.34 -0.08
C LEU A 67 -3.45 -10.77 0.41
N ILE A 68 -2.50 -11.22 1.20
CA ILE A 68 -2.52 -12.58 1.77
C ILE A 68 -3.78 -12.84 2.61
N ALA A 69 -4.21 -11.87 3.41
CA ALA A 69 -5.42 -12.00 4.23
C ALA A 69 -6.67 -12.21 3.35
N LEU A 70 -6.82 -11.39 2.30
CA LEU A 70 -7.95 -11.52 1.37
C LEU A 70 -7.90 -12.86 0.60
N MET A 71 -6.70 -13.30 0.19
CA MET A 71 -6.55 -14.61 -0.47
C MET A 71 -6.99 -15.75 0.45
N LYS A 72 -6.61 -15.71 1.73
CA LYS A 72 -7.03 -16.72 2.74
C LYS A 72 -8.54 -16.74 2.89
N ASP A 73 -9.16 -15.58 3.04
CA ASP A 73 -10.62 -15.45 3.20
C ASP A 73 -11.35 -15.95 1.94
N GLN A 74 -10.89 -15.59 0.75
CA GLN A 74 -11.47 -16.06 -0.51
C GLN A 74 -11.35 -17.58 -0.68
N VAL A 75 -10.18 -18.15 -0.37
CA VAL A 75 -9.95 -19.60 -0.43
C VAL A 75 -10.88 -20.32 0.56
N GLU A 76 -11.00 -19.80 1.78
CA GLU A 76 -11.87 -20.38 2.80
C GLU A 76 -13.35 -20.34 2.40
N HIS A 77 -13.84 -19.21 1.91
CA HIS A 77 -15.21 -19.09 1.42
C HIS A 77 -15.52 -20.03 0.25
N LEU A 78 -14.56 -20.21 -0.68
CA LEU A 78 -14.74 -21.16 -1.79
C LEU A 78 -14.79 -22.59 -1.29
N ARG A 79 -13.93 -22.96 -0.33
CA ARG A 79 -13.94 -24.31 0.27
C ARG A 79 -15.22 -24.61 1.01
N GLN A 80 -15.77 -23.64 1.76
CA GLN A 80 -17.07 -23.78 2.43
C GLN A 80 -18.22 -24.03 1.45
N LYS A 81 -18.08 -23.57 0.19
CA LYS A 81 -19.02 -23.83 -0.92
C LYS A 81 -18.71 -25.13 -1.69
N GLY A 82 -17.80 -25.95 -1.20
CA GLY A 82 -17.40 -27.20 -1.84
C GLY A 82 -16.47 -27.04 -3.05
N VAL A 83 -15.96 -25.82 -3.31
CA VAL A 83 -15.06 -25.54 -4.44
C VAL A 83 -13.60 -25.71 -4.00
N LYS A 84 -12.84 -26.54 -4.74
CA LYS A 84 -11.42 -26.74 -4.46
C LYS A 84 -10.61 -25.50 -4.83
N ALA A 85 -10.07 -24.82 -3.84
CA ALA A 85 -9.22 -23.65 -3.96
C ALA A 85 -7.99 -23.76 -3.04
N VAL A 86 -6.87 -23.19 -3.47
CA VAL A 86 -5.64 -23.13 -2.69
C VAL A 86 -4.94 -21.79 -2.89
N GLY A 87 -4.19 -21.36 -1.88
CA GLY A 87 -3.36 -20.16 -1.94
C GLY A 87 -1.87 -20.50 -1.79
N VAL A 88 -1.02 -19.78 -2.54
CA VAL A 88 0.44 -19.82 -2.46
C VAL A 88 0.96 -18.41 -2.26
N TYR A 89 1.51 -18.11 -1.09
CA TYR A 89 1.90 -16.76 -0.69
C TYR A 89 3.19 -16.76 0.14
N THR A 90 3.74 -15.60 0.38
CA THR A 90 4.93 -15.41 1.22
C THR A 90 4.66 -15.87 2.65
N GLY A 91 5.62 -16.60 3.24
CA GLY A 91 5.51 -17.17 4.59
C GLY A 91 5.07 -18.64 4.62
N MET A 92 4.74 -19.26 3.46
CA MET A 92 4.58 -20.72 3.36
C MET A 92 5.94 -21.39 3.22
N SER A 93 6.10 -22.56 3.86
CA SER A 93 7.27 -23.43 3.69
C SER A 93 7.37 -23.94 2.25
N ARG A 94 8.58 -24.39 1.86
CA ARG A 94 8.82 -24.92 0.51
C ARG A 94 7.95 -26.14 0.22
N ASP A 95 7.77 -27.02 1.20
CA ASP A 95 6.98 -28.24 1.06
C ASP A 95 5.48 -27.95 0.93
N GLU A 96 4.96 -27.01 1.72
CA GLU A 96 3.57 -26.55 1.57
C GLU A 96 3.32 -25.99 0.17
N VAL A 97 4.27 -25.21 -0.37
CA VAL A 97 4.19 -24.66 -1.72
C VAL A 97 4.21 -25.76 -2.77
N ILE A 98 5.12 -26.77 -2.64
CA ILE A 98 5.20 -27.90 -3.57
C ILE A 98 3.89 -28.67 -3.57
N VAL A 99 3.39 -29.05 -2.40
CA VAL A 99 2.12 -29.79 -2.24
C VAL A 99 0.94 -28.99 -2.83
N ALA A 100 0.87 -27.70 -2.58
CA ALA A 100 -0.18 -26.84 -3.12
C ALA A 100 -0.15 -26.80 -4.65
N LEU A 101 1.04 -26.65 -5.25
CA LEU A 101 1.21 -26.61 -6.71
C LEU A 101 0.96 -27.97 -7.37
N GLU A 102 1.37 -29.08 -6.76
CA GLU A 102 1.09 -30.42 -7.23
C GLU A 102 -0.41 -30.75 -7.19
N ASN A 103 -1.08 -30.35 -6.15
CA ASN A 103 -2.53 -30.43 -6.06
C ASN A 103 -3.24 -29.67 -7.20
N CYS A 104 -2.69 -28.54 -7.67
CA CYS A 104 -3.21 -27.81 -8.82
C CYS A 104 -2.97 -28.54 -10.15
N ILE A 105 -1.89 -29.32 -10.27
CA ILE A 105 -1.59 -30.12 -11.48
C ILE A 105 -2.47 -31.36 -11.55
N TYR A 106 -2.62 -32.10 -10.42
CA TYR A 106 -3.23 -33.43 -10.42
C TYR A 106 -4.60 -33.50 -9.75
N GLY A 107 -5.00 -32.47 -9.01
CA GLY A 107 -6.08 -32.56 -8.02
C GLY A 107 -7.41 -31.89 -8.40
N ASN A 108 -7.71 -31.54 -9.64
CA ASN A 108 -8.95 -30.86 -10.07
C ASN A 108 -9.29 -29.60 -9.23
N PHE A 109 -8.30 -28.78 -8.90
CA PHE A 109 -8.51 -27.49 -8.27
C PHE A 109 -9.09 -26.50 -9.28
N LYS A 110 -9.97 -25.60 -8.82
CA LYS A 110 -10.59 -24.55 -9.62
C LYS A 110 -9.91 -23.20 -9.48
N PHE A 111 -9.31 -22.94 -8.34
CA PHE A 111 -8.64 -21.66 -8.04
C PHE A 111 -7.28 -21.89 -7.41
N LEU A 112 -6.29 -21.19 -7.97
CA LEU A 112 -4.97 -20.99 -7.37
C LEU A 112 -4.77 -19.49 -7.13
N TYR A 113 -4.79 -19.10 -5.87
CA TYR A 113 -4.46 -17.72 -5.46
C TYR A 113 -2.96 -17.60 -5.21
N VAL A 114 -2.32 -16.59 -5.80
CA VAL A 114 -0.88 -16.39 -5.72
C VAL A 114 -0.56 -14.94 -5.41
N SER A 115 0.37 -14.72 -4.47
CA SER A 115 0.93 -13.39 -4.28
C SER A 115 1.90 -13.03 -5.40
N PRO A 116 1.97 -11.76 -5.84
CA PRO A 116 2.77 -11.35 -6.99
C PRO A 116 4.27 -11.63 -6.82
N GLU A 117 4.79 -11.68 -5.59
CA GLU A 117 6.18 -12.01 -5.27
C GLU A 117 6.54 -13.46 -5.66
N ARG A 118 5.57 -14.37 -5.62
CA ARG A 118 5.78 -15.78 -5.99
C ARG A 118 5.90 -16.01 -7.50
N LEU A 119 5.48 -15.05 -8.32
CA LEU A 119 5.52 -15.18 -9.77
C LEU A 119 6.95 -15.21 -10.35
N SER A 120 7.95 -14.71 -9.64
CA SER A 120 9.37 -14.79 -10.02
C SER A 120 10.06 -16.09 -9.58
N SER A 121 9.39 -16.93 -8.77
CA SER A 121 9.97 -18.18 -8.27
C SER A 121 10.14 -19.20 -9.40
N GLU A 122 11.36 -19.71 -9.61
CA GLU A 122 11.64 -20.75 -10.60
C GLU A 122 10.78 -22.01 -10.39
N LEU A 123 10.59 -22.41 -9.13
CA LEU A 123 9.72 -23.54 -8.77
C LEU A 123 8.29 -23.31 -9.25
N PHE A 124 7.75 -22.10 -8.99
CA PHE A 124 6.40 -21.75 -9.42
C PHE A 124 6.28 -21.77 -10.95
N LEU A 125 7.21 -21.12 -11.66
CA LEU A 125 7.21 -21.05 -13.12
C LEU A 125 7.36 -22.43 -13.77
N ALA A 126 8.20 -23.31 -13.19
CA ALA A 126 8.35 -24.67 -13.66
C ALA A 126 7.05 -25.49 -13.52
N LYS A 127 6.38 -25.41 -12.36
CA LYS A 127 5.11 -26.12 -12.11
C LYS A 127 3.95 -25.54 -12.91
N LEU A 128 3.91 -24.22 -13.14
CA LEU A 128 2.89 -23.54 -13.90
C LEU A 128 2.75 -24.07 -15.34
N ARG A 129 3.87 -24.44 -15.97
CA ARG A 129 3.88 -25.02 -17.34
C ARG A 129 3.11 -26.34 -17.46
N HIS A 130 2.88 -27.02 -16.36
CA HIS A 130 2.14 -28.29 -16.30
C HIS A 130 0.69 -28.13 -15.87
N MET A 131 0.25 -26.87 -15.58
CA MET A 131 -1.12 -26.59 -15.17
C MET A 131 -1.99 -26.24 -16.38
N HIS A 132 -3.22 -26.71 -16.37
CA HIS A 132 -4.23 -26.30 -17.36
C HIS A 132 -4.92 -25.02 -16.86
N ILE A 133 -4.38 -23.84 -17.22
CA ILE A 133 -4.93 -22.54 -16.83
C ILE A 133 -6.04 -22.12 -17.78
N SER A 134 -7.24 -21.87 -17.25
CA SER A 134 -8.41 -21.42 -18.02
C SER A 134 -8.36 -19.93 -18.34
N PHE A 135 -7.96 -19.11 -17.37
CA PHE A 135 -7.64 -17.68 -17.50
C PHE A 135 -6.91 -17.18 -16.26
N ILE A 136 -6.31 -15.99 -16.36
CA ILE A 136 -5.62 -15.31 -15.28
C ILE A 136 -6.52 -14.17 -14.79
N ALA A 137 -6.81 -14.12 -13.49
CA ALA A 137 -7.47 -13.00 -12.84
C ALA A 137 -6.44 -12.16 -12.08
N VAL A 138 -6.34 -10.87 -12.39
CA VAL A 138 -5.45 -9.92 -11.72
C VAL A 138 -6.30 -8.98 -10.89
N ASP A 139 -6.31 -9.21 -9.59
CA ASP A 139 -6.99 -8.33 -8.64
C ASP A 139 -6.10 -7.14 -8.29
N GLU A 140 -6.73 -6.01 -7.95
CA GLU A 140 -6.07 -4.70 -7.71
C GLU A 140 -5.06 -4.36 -8.83
N ALA A 141 -5.49 -4.51 -10.08
CA ALA A 141 -4.64 -4.38 -11.27
C ALA A 141 -3.94 -3.00 -11.37
N HIS A 142 -4.43 -1.96 -10.68
CA HIS A 142 -3.76 -0.67 -10.62
C HIS A 142 -2.34 -0.76 -10.01
N CYS A 143 -2.05 -1.81 -9.22
CA CYS A 143 -0.72 -2.05 -8.66
C CYS A 143 0.38 -2.30 -9.71
N ILE A 144 0.02 -2.66 -10.96
CA ILE A 144 0.99 -2.83 -12.06
C ILE A 144 1.47 -1.49 -12.63
N SER A 145 0.68 -0.44 -12.44
CA SER A 145 0.95 0.87 -13.02
C SER A 145 1.82 1.71 -12.11
N GLN A 146 2.90 2.27 -12.67
CA GLN A 146 3.74 3.24 -11.96
C GLN A 146 2.99 4.57 -11.71
N TRP A 147 1.94 4.82 -12.46
CA TRP A 147 1.03 5.96 -12.30
C TRP A 147 -0.07 5.70 -11.29
N GLY A 148 -0.19 4.45 -10.78
CA GLY A 148 -1.10 4.08 -9.70
C GLY A 148 -0.60 4.56 -8.33
N TYR A 149 -1.52 4.79 -7.41
CA TYR A 149 -1.18 5.25 -6.04
C TYR A 149 -0.49 4.15 -5.18
N ASP A 150 -0.70 2.86 -5.49
CA ASP A 150 -0.10 1.69 -4.82
C ASP A 150 0.68 0.83 -5.83
N PHE A 151 1.71 1.41 -6.45
CA PHE A 151 2.55 0.67 -7.38
C PHE A 151 3.37 -0.40 -6.66
N ARG A 152 3.30 -1.64 -7.16
CA ARG A 152 4.06 -2.79 -6.65
C ARG A 152 4.92 -3.39 -7.75
N PRO A 153 6.25 -3.28 -7.65
CA PRO A 153 7.15 -3.83 -8.68
C PRO A 153 6.93 -5.31 -8.99
N SER A 154 6.55 -6.11 -7.99
CA SER A 154 6.25 -7.54 -8.15
C SER A 154 5.11 -7.84 -9.14
N TYR A 155 4.19 -6.88 -9.38
CA TYR A 155 3.15 -7.01 -10.42
C TYR A 155 3.71 -7.04 -11.84
N LEU A 156 4.90 -6.48 -12.07
CA LEU A 156 5.55 -6.54 -13.38
C LEU A 156 5.90 -7.99 -13.78
N ASN A 157 6.06 -8.89 -12.80
CA ASN A 157 6.31 -10.32 -13.06
C ASN A 157 5.13 -11.03 -13.73
N ILE A 158 3.92 -10.42 -13.73
CA ILE A 158 2.76 -10.96 -14.47
C ILE A 158 3.07 -11.04 -15.96
N ALA A 159 3.89 -10.14 -16.50
CA ALA A 159 4.31 -10.19 -17.89
C ALA A 159 5.08 -11.48 -18.23
N GLN A 160 5.90 -12.01 -17.31
CA GLN A 160 6.60 -13.30 -17.48
C GLN A 160 5.61 -14.47 -17.52
N VAL A 161 4.61 -14.47 -16.63
CA VAL A 161 3.55 -15.47 -16.62
C VAL A 161 2.77 -15.44 -17.95
N ARG A 162 2.48 -14.25 -18.47
CA ARG A 162 1.81 -14.10 -19.74
C ARG A 162 2.62 -14.61 -20.93
N GLN A 163 3.94 -14.43 -20.92
CA GLN A 163 4.84 -15.00 -21.94
C GLN A 163 4.83 -16.53 -21.94
N LEU A 164 4.70 -17.15 -20.77
CA LEU A 164 4.58 -18.62 -20.64
C LEU A 164 3.21 -19.13 -21.07
N LEU A 165 2.17 -18.30 -20.98
CA LEU A 165 0.78 -18.64 -21.23
C LEU A 165 0.16 -17.67 -22.25
N PRO A 166 0.68 -17.57 -23.49
CA PRO A 166 0.32 -16.51 -24.44
C PRO A 166 -1.13 -16.56 -24.91
N ASN A 167 -1.77 -17.73 -24.89
CA ASN A 167 -3.15 -17.93 -25.33
C ASN A 167 -4.18 -17.91 -24.19
N VAL A 168 -3.73 -17.70 -22.95
CA VAL A 168 -4.60 -17.65 -21.78
C VAL A 168 -5.08 -16.20 -21.60
N PRO A 169 -6.40 -15.95 -21.60
CA PRO A 169 -6.92 -14.59 -21.46
C PRO A 169 -6.73 -14.05 -20.03
N VAL A 170 -6.65 -12.74 -19.91
CA VAL A 170 -6.46 -12.04 -18.64
C VAL A 170 -7.68 -11.20 -18.31
N LEU A 171 -8.20 -11.38 -17.09
CA LEU A 171 -9.20 -10.50 -16.48
C LEU A 171 -8.49 -9.63 -15.44
N ALA A 172 -8.34 -8.35 -15.73
CA ALA A 172 -7.82 -7.37 -14.79
C ALA A 172 -8.97 -6.62 -14.11
N LEU A 173 -8.90 -6.49 -12.77
CA LEU A 173 -9.94 -5.85 -11.96
C LEU A 173 -9.32 -4.80 -11.06
N THR A 174 -9.95 -3.64 -10.98
CA THR A 174 -9.58 -2.59 -10.01
C THR A 174 -10.78 -1.73 -9.62
N ALA A 175 -10.70 -1.14 -8.42
CA ALA A 175 -11.71 -0.21 -7.91
C ALA A 175 -11.37 1.26 -8.20
N THR A 176 -10.10 1.57 -8.46
CA THR A 176 -9.59 2.93 -8.57
C THR A 176 -8.57 3.00 -9.70
N ALA A 177 -8.93 3.62 -10.81
CA ALA A 177 -7.99 3.85 -11.90
C ALA A 177 -8.40 5.08 -12.70
N THR A 178 -7.48 6.03 -12.81
CA THR A 178 -7.60 7.15 -13.74
C THR A 178 -7.47 6.68 -15.20
N PRO A 179 -7.88 7.45 -16.20
CA PRO A 179 -7.71 7.07 -17.62
C PRO A 179 -6.26 6.70 -17.99
N ALA A 180 -5.27 7.39 -17.44
CA ALA A 180 -3.85 7.09 -17.65
C ALA A 180 -3.45 5.72 -17.08
N VAL A 181 -3.94 5.40 -15.88
CA VAL A 181 -3.70 4.09 -15.24
C VAL A 181 -4.35 2.96 -16.03
N VAL A 182 -5.55 3.16 -16.56
CA VAL A 182 -6.26 2.20 -17.42
C VAL A 182 -5.43 1.83 -18.65
N GLN A 183 -4.89 2.82 -19.36
CA GLN A 183 -4.04 2.59 -20.54
C GLN A 183 -2.73 1.84 -20.15
N ASP A 184 -2.13 2.21 -19.02
CA ASP A 184 -0.89 1.59 -18.57
C ASP A 184 -1.09 0.12 -18.15
N ILE A 185 -2.20 -0.20 -17.48
CA ILE A 185 -2.60 -1.60 -17.15
C ILE A 185 -2.67 -2.44 -18.42
N GLN A 186 -3.42 -1.98 -19.43
CA GLN A 186 -3.60 -2.72 -20.68
C GLN A 186 -2.27 -2.93 -21.40
N ARG A 187 -1.44 -1.89 -21.47
CA ARG A 187 -0.11 -1.96 -22.09
C ARG A 187 0.80 -2.95 -21.38
N LYS A 188 0.89 -2.90 -20.05
CA LYS A 188 1.78 -3.76 -19.25
C LYS A 188 1.32 -5.20 -19.18
N LEU A 189 0.01 -5.44 -19.22
CA LEU A 189 -0.55 -6.78 -19.34
C LEU A 189 -0.56 -7.30 -20.79
N GLY A 190 -0.16 -6.50 -21.77
CA GLY A 190 -0.09 -6.90 -23.17
C GLY A 190 -1.46 -7.23 -23.77
N PHE A 191 -2.49 -6.45 -23.45
CA PHE A 191 -3.83 -6.63 -24.01
C PHE A 191 -3.81 -6.36 -25.53
N THR A 192 -4.42 -7.25 -26.28
CA THR A 192 -4.53 -7.15 -27.74
C THR A 192 -5.77 -6.39 -28.21
N SER A 193 -6.73 -6.18 -27.31
CA SER A 193 -7.97 -5.43 -27.59
C SER A 193 -8.35 -4.58 -26.38
N GLU A 194 -8.86 -3.38 -26.63
CA GLU A 194 -9.33 -2.44 -25.61
C GLU A 194 -10.73 -2.79 -25.11
N ARG A 195 -10.87 -3.92 -24.41
CA ARG A 195 -12.14 -4.28 -23.76
C ARG A 195 -12.14 -3.80 -22.32
N VAL A 196 -12.65 -2.59 -22.13
CA VAL A 196 -12.75 -1.94 -20.83
C VAL A 196 -14.23 -1.78 -20.48
N PHE A 197 -14.64 -2.41 -19.39
CA PHE A 197 -15.98 -2.26 -18.83
C PHE A 197 -15.89 -1.37 -17.61
N ARG A 198 -16.72 -0.34 -17.57
CA ARG A 198 -16.72 0.67 -16.50
C ARG A 198 -18.09 0.70 -15.82
N MET A 199 -18.10 0.45 -14.53
CA MET A 199 -19.22 0.77 -13.67
C MET A 199 -18.98 2.16 -13.07
N SER A 200 -20.02 2.97 -12.96
CA SER A 200 -19.88 4.26 -12.29
C SER A 200 -19.33 4.07 -10.88
N PHE A 201 -18.40 4.94 -10.49
CA PHE A 201 -17.85 5.01 -9.14
C PHE A 201 -18.78 5.75 -8.17
N GLU A 202 -19.91 6.29 -8.64
CA GLU A 202 -20.89 6.97 -7.83
C GLU A 202 -21.42 6.10 -6.68
N ARG A 203 -21.35 6.63 -5.49
CA ARG A 203 -21.88 6.01 -4.27
C ARG A 203 -23.01 6.86 -3.71
N LYS A 204 -24.24 6.60 -4.21
CA LYS A 204 -25.44 7.39 -3.88
C LYS A 204 -25.81 7.42 -2.41
N ASN A 205 -25.39 6.44 -1.64
CA ASN A 205 -25.63 6.33 -0.21
C ASN A 205 -24.51 6.92 0.66
N LEU A 206 -23.43 7.46 0.06
CA LEU A 206 -22.30 8.01 0.77
C LEU A 206 -22.40 9.54 0.85
N ILE A 207 -22.46 10.04 2.07
CA ILE A 207 -22.53 11.48 2.37
C ILE A 207 -21.10 11.96 2.63
N TYR A 208 -20.51 12.63 1.62
CA TYR A 208 -19.19 13.23 1.73
C TYR A 208 -19.25 14.59 2.40
N SER A 209 -18.35 14.83 3.35
CA SER A 209 -18.21 16.14 3.98
C SER A 209 -16.76 16.44 4.36
N VAL A 210 -16.39 17.72 4.29
CA VAL A 210 -15.14 18.27 4.82
C VAL A 210 -15.49 19.18 5.99
N ARG A 211 -15.02 18.82 7.18
CA ARG A 211 -15.24 19.63 8.39
C ARG A 211 -13.95 20.30 8.83
N SER A 212 -14.01 21.60 9.02
CA SER A 212 -12.91 22.37 9.60
C SER A 212 -12.85 22.13 11.10
N CYS A 213 -11.68 21.76 11.61
CA CYS A 213 -11.46 21.57 13.05
C CYS A 213 -11.42 22.93 13.74
N MET A 214 -12.40 23.17 14.58
CA MET A 214 -12.50 24.37 15.43
C MET A 214 -11.85 24.17 16.79
N SER A 215 -11.65 22.91 17.16
CA SER A 215 -11.03 22.45 18.41
C SER A 215 -9.87 21.50 18.09
N THR A 216 -9.55 20.59 19.01
CA THR A 216 -8.59 19.51 18.70
C THR A 216 -9.24 18.43 17.83
N VAL A 217 -8.41 17.72 17.05
CA VAL A 217 -8.87 16.60 16.19
C VAL A 217 -9.64 15.55 16.99
N GLU A 218 -9.17 15.25 18.21
CA GLU A 218 -9.79 14.28 19.11
C GLU A 218 -11.22 14.71 19.49
N GLN A 219 -11.42 15.99 19.80
CA GLN A 219 -12.75 16.54 20.16
C GLN A 219 -13.70 16.52 18.96
N GLU A 220 -13.22 16.86 17.77
CA GLU A 220 -14.03 16.79 16.54
C GLU A 220 -14.43 15.34 16.22
N VAL A 221 -13.47 14.40 16.31
CA VAL A 221 -13.75 12.96 16.13
C VAL A 221 -14.79 12.48 17.16
N LYS A 222 -14.65 12.88 18.43
CA LYS A 222 -15.63 12.55 19.48
C LYS A 222 -17.01 13.06 19.13
N GLY A 223 -17.14 14.32 18.74
CA GLY A 223 -18.42 14.94 18.35
C GLY A 223 -19.06 14.16 17.20
N LEU A 224 -18.31 13.85 16.14
CA LEU A 224 -18.79 13.04 15.01
C LEU A 224 -19.28 11.65 15.42
N LEU A 225 -18.55 10.97 16.32
CA LEU A 225 -18.92 9.64 16.82
C LEU A 225 -20.14 9.66 17.76
N GLN A 226 -20.47 10.81 18.33
CA GLN A 226 -21.73 11.04 19.07
C GLN A 226 -22.92 11.33 18.14
N GLU A 227 -22.67 12.07 17.04
CA GLU A 227 -23.67 12.39 16.03
C GLU A 227 -24.05 11.16 15.17
N ILE A 228 -23.07 10.31 14.84
CA ILE A 228 -23.24 9.19 13.92
C ILE A 228 -23.11 7.88 14.68
N GLU A 229 -24.23 7.20 14.87
CA GLU A 229 -24.26 5.89 15.54
C GLU A 229 -23.78 4.76 14.61
N GLY A 230 -23.42 3.60 15.21
CA GLY A 230 -23.00 2.40 14.48
C GLY A 230 -21.48 2.24 14.35
N SER A 231 -21.07 1.24 13.59
CA SER A 231 -19.66 0.92 13.38
C SER A 231 -18.93 2.03 12.62
N SER A 232 -17.73 2.37 13.09
CA SER A 232 -16.93 3.48 12.53
C SER A 232 -15.48 3.09 12.32
N ILE A 233 -14.85 3.69 11.28
CA ILE A 233 -13.41 3.64 11.06
C ILE A 233 -12.88 5.08 11.15
N VAL A 234 -11.81 5.28 11.92
CA VAL A 234 -11.10 6.55 12.01
C VAL A 234 -9.69 6.37 11.46
N TYR A 235 -9.40 7.02 10.33
CA TYR A 235 -8.09 6.95 9.73
C TYR A 235 -7.16 8.01 10.29
N VAL A 236 -6.00 7.53 10.78
CA VAL A 236 -4.89 8.34 11.30
C VAL A 236 -3.62 7.87 10.62
N ARG A 237 -2.70 8.77 10.33
CA ARG A 237 -1.52 8.44 9.53
C ARG A 237 -0.44 7.69 10.30
N SER A 238 -0.21 8.03 11.56
CA SER A 238 0.90 7.47 12.33
C SER A 238 0.47 6.27 13.18
N ARG A 239 1.36 5.27 13.29
CA ARG A 239 1.16 4.11 14.18
C ARG A 239 0.91 4.56 15.63
N ARG A 240 1.67 5.56 16.09
CA ARG A 240 1.53 6.14 17.42
C ARG A 240 0.18 6.84 17.58
N GLY A 241 -0.21 7.68 16.63
CA GLY A 241 -1.48 8.39 16.67
C GLY A 241 -2.70 7.47 16.68
N THR A 242 -2.64 6.30 15.98
CA THR A 242 -3.74 5.33 16.04
C THR A 242 -3.97 4.82 17.46
N ARG A 243 -2.90 4.53 18.18
CA ARG A 243 -2.96 4.05 19.56
C ARG A 243 -3.44 5.15 20.50
N GLU A 244 -2.82 6.32 20.44
CA GLU A 244 -3.14 7.45 21.31
C GLU A 244 -4.62 7.87 21.17
N LEU A 245 -5.13 7.99 19.94
CA LEU A 245 -6.52 8.34 19.71
C LEU A 245 -7.49 7.24 20.17
N ALA A 246 -7.17 5.95 19.96
CA ALA A 246 -8.01 4.86 20.41
C ALA A 246 -8.08 4.78 21.95
N GLU A 247 -6.95 4.93 22.64
CA GLU A 247 -6.87 4.96 24.11
C GLU A 247 -7.62 6.18 24.66
N TRP A 248 -7.50 7.34 24.03
CA TRP A 248 -8.25 8.53 24.40
C TRP A 248 -9.77 8.34 24.22
N LEU A 249 -10.23 7.82 23.06
CA LEU A 249 -11.63 7.51 22.83
C LEU A 249 -12.18 6.51 23.87
N SER A 250 -11.39 5.50 24.22
CA SER A 250 -11.75 4.54 25.25
C SER A 250 -11.91 5.20 26.62
N SER A 251 -11.07 6.17 26.97
CA SER A 251 -11.20 6.98 28.17
C SER A 251 -12.47 7.85 28.19
N GLN A 252 -13.01 8.16 27.00
CA GLN A 252 -14.28 8.90 26.84
C GLN A 252 -15.50 7.99 26.79
N GLY A 253 -15.35 6.69 27.05
CA GLY A 253 -16.45 5.71 27.14
C GLY A 253 -16.82 5.05 25.80
N PHE A 254 -16.06 5.22 24.74
CA PHE A 254 -16.30 4.52 23.48
C PHE A 254 -15.62 3.14 23.46
N LEU A 255 -16.25 2.16 22.83
CA LEU A 255 -15.61 0.87 22.52
C LEU A 255 -14.71 1.03 21.30
N ALA A 256 -13.46 1.40 21.54
CA ALA A 256 -12.47 1.67 20.49
C ALA A 256 -11.25 0.75 20.57
N THR A 257 -10.67 0.43 19.42
CA THR A 257 -9.38 -0.26 19.30
C THR A 257 -8.56 0.35 18.16
N PHE A 258 -7.30 -0.05 18.05
CA PHE A 258 -6.42 0.47 17.01
C PHE A 258 -5.83 -0.64 16.12
N TYR A 259 -5.44 -0.25 14.88
CA TYR A 259 -4.87 -1.17 13.91
C TYR A 259 -3.80 -0.48 13.05
N HIS A 260 -2.61 -1.11 12.94
CA HIS A 260 -1.53 -0.64 12.08
C HIS A 260 -0.60 -1.79 11.67
N ALA A 261 0.24 -1.58 10.67
CA ALA A 261 1.14 -2.60 10.12
C ALA A 261 2.10 -3.21 11.16
N GLY A 262 2.52 -2.45 12.18
CA GLY A 262 3.46 -2.90 13.21
C GLY A 262 2.87 -3.82 14.29
N LEU A 263 1.59 -4.17 14.25
CA LEU A 263 0.99 -5.19 15.12
C LEU A 263 1.37 -6.60 14.64
N THR A 264 1.45 -7.55 15.57
CA THR A 264 1.59 -8.97 15.23
C THR A 264 0.38 -9.48 14.44
N ASN A 265 0.55 -10.55 13.68
CA ASN A 265 -0.54 -11.13 12.90
C ASN A 265 -1.72 -11.58 13.78
N GLN A 266 -1.43 -12.06 14.98
CA GLN A 266 -2.48 -12.45 15.93
C GLN A 266 -3.27 -11.23 16.42
N GLU A 267 -2.60 -10.17 16.89
CA GLU A 267 -3.27 -8.94 17.31
C GLU A 267 -4.11 -8.33 16.19
N LYS A 268 -3.58 -8.31 14.95
CA LYS A 268 -4.33 -7.86 13.77
C LYS A 268 -5.63 -8.63 13.60
N ASN A 269 -5.55 -9.96 13.66
CA ASN A 269 -6.71 -10.83 13.48
C ASN A 269 -7.73 -10.67 14.62
N ASP A 270 -7.26 -10.62 15.86
CA ASP A 270 -8.15 -10.54 17.04
C ASP A 270 -8.91 -9.20 17.05
N ARG A 271 -8.21 -8.07 16.79
CA ARG A 271 -8.83 -6.74 16.73
C ARG A 271 -9.82 -6.61 15.56
N ALA A 272 -9.44 -7.10 14.38
CA ALA A 272 -10.31 -7.09 13.22
C ALA A 272 -11.58 -7.93 13.44
N ARG A 273 -11.45 -9.13 14.01
CA ARG A 273 -12.60 -9.99 14.35
C ARG A 273 -13.51 -9.37 15.39
N ALA A 274 -12.96 -8.76 16.45
CA ALA A 274 -13.75 -8.10 17.49
C ALA A 274 -14.57 -6.94 16.89
N TRP A 275 -13.97 -6.15 15.99
CA TRP A 275 -14.69 -5.08 15.30
C TRP A 275 -15.71 -5.61 14.29
N GLN A 276 -15.41 -6.67 13.55
CA GLN A 276 -16.36 -7.31 12.62
C GLN A 276 -17.60 -7.85 13.33
N ARG A 277 -17.44 -8.47 14.51
CA ARG A 277 -18.56 -8.99 15.32
C ARG A 277 -19.37 -7.90 16.01
N GLY A 278 -18.84 -6.67 16.07
CA GLY A 278 -19.49 -5.56 16.77
C GLY A 278 -19.15 -5.48 18.26
N ASP A 279 -18.24 -6.33 18.77
CA ASP A 279 -17.72 -6.24 20.15
C ASP A 279 -17.00 -4.89 20.38
N ILE A 280 -16.41 -4.36 19.32
CA ILE A 280 -15.78 -3.04 19.24
C ILE A 280 -16.53 -2.21 18.20
N ARG A 281 -16.90 -0.99 18.56
CA ARG A 281 -17.62 -0.06 17.68
C ARG A 281 -16.67 0.70 16.73
N ILE A 282 -15.51 1.15 17.25
CA ILE A 282 -14.64 2.09 16.56
C ILE A 282 -13.27 1.45 16.31
N MET A 283 -12.86 1.45 15.04
CA MET A 283 -11.52 1.07 14.63
C MET A 283 -10.70 2.31 14.27
N VAL A 284 -9.68 2.65 15.07
CA VAL A 284 -8.72 3.70 14.73
C VAL A 284 -7.54 3.07 14.00
N ALA A 285 -7.28 3.48 12.77
CA ALA A 285 -6.36 2.73 11.94
C ALA A 285 -5.48 3.60 11.02
N THR A 286 -4.33 3.06 10.62
CA THR A 286 -3.63 3.54 9.41
C THR A 286 -4.24 2.88 8.17
N ASN A 287 -3.78 3.27 6.97
CA ASN A 287 -4.15 2.64 5.69
C ASN A 287 -3.90 1.12 5.65
N ALA A 288 -3.13 0.56 6.59
CA ALA A 288 -2.94 -0.88 6.75
C ALA A 288 -4.26 -1.62 7.10
N PHE A 289 -5.22 -0.92 7.74
CA PHE A 289 -6.57 -1.43 7.94
C PHE A 289 -7.43 -1.01 6.76
N GLY A 290 -7.40 -1.82 5.75
CA GLY A 290 -8.04 -1.37 4.55
C GLY A 290 -8.43 -2.50 3.61
N MET A 291 -7.55 -2.86 2.71
CA MET A 291 -7.83 -3.86 1.69
C MET A 291 -8.25 -5.20 2.32
N GLY A 292 -9.32 -5.80 1.84
CA GLY A 292 -9.84 -7.08 2.34
C GLY A 292 -10.87 -6.99 3.48
N ILE A 293 -11.19 -5.80 3.99
CA ILE A 293 -12.23 -5.65 5.02
C ILE A 293 -13.60 -5.58 4.36
N ASP A 294 -14.47 -6.50 4.74
CA ASP A 294 -15.84 -6.59 4.21
C ASP A 294 -16.87 -6.59 5.35
N LYS A 295 -17.02 -5.44 6.03
CA LYS A 295 -18.10 -5.18 6.98
C LYS A 295 -19.14 -4.28 6.31
N PRO A 296 -20.39 -4.75 6.11
CA PRO A 296 -21.38 -4.01 5.32
C PRO A 296 -21.93 -2.76 6.04
N ASP A 297 -22.04 -2.81 7.35
CA ASP A 297 -22.75 -1.87 8.21
C ASP A 297 -21.87 -0.76 8.82
N VAL A 298 -20.78 -0.37 8.16
CA VAL A 298 -19.97 0.77 8.58
C VAL A 298 -20.73 2.07 8.31
N ARG A 299 -21.06 2.80 9.39
CA ARG A 299 -21.87 4.04 9.28
C ARG A 299 -21.03 5.29 9.09
N SER A 300 -19.76 5.29 9.53
CA SER A 300 -18.88 6.41 9.25
C SER A 300 -17.44 5.98 8.99
N VAL A 301 -16.81 6.68 8.04
CA VAL A 301 -15.37 6.70 7.85
C VAL A 301 -14.91 8.14 8.05
N ILE A 302 -14.09 8.35 9.07
CA ILE A 302 -13.57 9.66 9.47
C ILE A 302 -12.07 9.69 9.19
N HIS A 303 -11.64 10.65 8.39
CA HIS A 303 -10.21 10.91 8.17
C HIS A 303 -9.77 12.02 9.11
N ALA A 304 -9.08 11.67 10.17
CA ALA A 304 -8.48 12.60 11.11
C ALA A 304 -7.23 13.30 10.51
N ASP A 305 -6.56 12.62 9.59
CA ASP A 305 -5.48 13.14 8.76
C ASP A 305 -5.89 13.10 7.28
N VAL A 306 -5.53 14.13 6.53
CA VAL A 306 -5.83 14.20 5.09
C VAL A 306 -4.97 13.18 4.33
N PRO A 307 -5.58 12.30 3.51
CA PRO A 307 -4.86 11.38 2.63
C PRO A 307 -4.02 12.11 1.57
N ASP A 308 -3.02 11.41 1.02
CA ASP A 308 -2.09 11.98 0.03
C ASP A 308 -2.65 11.98 -1.39
N SER A 309 -3.76 11.28 -1.61
CA SER A 309 -4.34 11.14 -2.94
C SER A 309 -5.85 10.92 -2.91
N PRO A 310 -6.57 11.35 -3.97
CA PRO A 310 -8.00 11.09 -4.12
C PRO A 310 -8.32 9.59 -4.17
N GLU A 311 -7.44 8.76 -4.73
CA GLU A 311 -7.62 7.32 -4.82
C GLU A 311 -7.61 6.67 -3.44
N ALA A 312 -6.64 7.03 -2.59
CA ALA A 312 -6.57 6.55 -1.20
C ALA A 312 -7.82 6.98 -0.43
N TYR A 313 -8.19 8.26 -0.52
CA TYR A 313 -9.41 8.78 0.10
C TYR A 313 -10.65 8.03 -0.36
N PHE A 314 -10.83 7.87 -1.68
CA PHE A 314 -12.00 7.21 -2.26
C PHE A 314 -12.09 5.73 -1.84
N GLN A 315 -10.96 5.03 -1.82
CA GLN A 315 -10.91 3.63 -1.40
C GLN A 315 -11.22 3.45 0.09
N GLU A 316 -10.70 4.34 0.94
CA GLU A 316 -10.92 4.34 2.39
C GLU A 316 -12.36 4.75 2.73
N ALA A 317 -12.85 5.86 2.17
CA ALA A 317 -14.22 6.34 2.31
C ALA A 317 -15.25 5.30 1.81
N GLY A 318 -14.93 4.62 0.70
CA GLY A 318 -15.75 3.58 0.09
C GLY A 318 -16.03 2.35 0.95
N ARG A 319 -15.43 2.24 2.14
CA ARG A 319 -15.71 1.19 3.12
C ARG A 319 -17.02 1.41 3.86
N ALA A 320 -17.48 2.66 3.93
CA ALA A 320 -18.76 2.98 4.55
C ALA A 320 -19.95 2.56 3.67
N GLY A 321 -21.04 2.13 4.29
CA GLY A 321 -22.33 1.89 3.66
C GLY A 321 -22.32 0.84 2.53
N ARG A 322 -21.62 -0.27 2.67
CA ARG A 322 -21.63 -1.35 1.66
C ARG A 322 -22.96 -2.09 1.58
N ASP A 323 -23.77 -1.98 2.61
CA ASP A 323 -25.14 -2.48 2.67
C ASP A 323 -26.14 -1.62 1.87
N GLY A 324 -25.70 -0.48 1.32
CA GLY A 324 -26.53 0.46 0.57
C GLY A 324 -27.27 1.47 1.44
N LEU A 325 -27.19 1.36 2.77
CA LEU A 325 -27.78 2.33 3.68
C LEU A 325 -26.92 3.60 3.78
N PRO A 326 -27.51 4.75 4.14
CA PRO A 326 -26.78 6.00 4.30
C PRO A 326 -25.59 5.85 5.25
N ALA A 327 -24.44 6.41 4.83
CA ALA A 327 -23.21 6.39 5.59
C ALA A 327 -22.38 7.66 5.31
N HIS A 328 -21.54 8.05 6.24
CA HIS A 328 -20.81 9.30 6.23
C HIS A 328 -19.32 9.08 5.94
N ALA A 329 -18.78 9.86 5.03
CA ALA A 329 -17.36 9.97 4.77
C ALA A 329 -16.90 11.39 5.13
N VAL A 330 -16.31 11.53 6.31
CA VAL A 330 -15.95 12.83 6.87
C VAL A 330 -14.44 13.02 6.83
N LEU A 331 -14.00 14.11 6.23
CA LEU A 331 -12.59 14.50 6.18
C LEU A 331 -12.38 15.72 7.08
N LEU A 332 -11.50 15.61 8.07
CA LEU A 332 -11.17 16.71 8.96
C LEU A 332 -10.06 17.58 8.35
N ARG A 333 -10.30 18.87 8.31
CA ARG A 333 -9.35 19.88 7.86
C ARG A 333 -8.86 20.69 9.04
N THR A 334 -7.56 20.70 9.27
CA THR A 334 -6.89 21.58 10.24
C THR A 334 -6.19 22.73 9.51
N PRO A 335 -5.84 23.84 10.18
CA PRO A 335 -5.03 24.91 9.59
C PRO A 335 -3.68 24.44 9.05
N ARG A 336 -3.15 23.33 9.62
CA ARG A 336 -1.85 22.76 9.23
C ARG A 336 -1.94 21.73 8.10
N SER A 337 -3.14 21.31 7.67
CA SER A 337 -3.34 20.24 6.70
C SER A 337 -2.61 20.49 5.38
N GLN A 338 -2.69 21.73 4.86
CA GLN A 338 -2.00 22.12 3.62
C GLN A 338 -0.48 22.02 3.76
N GLY A 339 0.10 22.62 4.80
CA GLY A 339 1.55 22.58 5.02
C GLY A 339 2.08 21.15 5.24
N ILE A 340 1.29 20.30 5.90
CA ILE A 340 1.63 18.88 6.09
C ILE A 340 1.65 18.16 4.74
N LEU A 341 0.64 18.34 3.90
CA LEU A 341 0.57 17.69 2.58
C LEU A 341 1.72 18.14 1.66
N LEU A 342 2.01 19.44 1.60
CA LEU A 342 3.10 19.94 0.77
C LEU A 342 4.46 19.43 1.25
N ARG A 343 4.70 19.42 2.56
CA ARG A 343 5.94 18.87 3.13
C ARG A 343 6.16 17.40 2.76
N ARG A 344 5.09 16.62 2.63
CA ARG A 344 5.19 15.20 2.24
C ARG A 344 5.79 14.98 0.87
N ILE A 345 5.62 15.92 -0.07
CA ILE A 345 6.28 15.86 -1.37
C ILE A 345 7.79 15.87 -1.18
N ASP A 346 8.31 16.83 -0.42
CA ASP A 346 9.75 16.97 -0.18
C ASP A 346 10.31 15.88 0.76
N ASP A 347 9.49 15.32 1.63
CA ASP A 347 9.91 14.21 2.47
C ASP A 347 9.99 12.89 1.68
N THR A 348 9.10 12.69 0.68
CA THR A 348 9.06 11.47 -0.15
C THR A 348 10.00 11.55 -1.35
N TYR A 349 10.08 12.70 -1.97
CA TYR A 349 10.94 13.03 -3.10
C TYR A 349 11.79 14.25 -2.77
N PRO A 350 12.80 14.12 -1.89
CA PRO A 350 13.67 15.24 -1.53
C PRO A 350 14.43 15.75 -2.77
N PRO A 351 14.94 16.99 -2.76
CA PRO A 351 15.73 17.53 -3.85
C PRO A 351 16.85 16.58 -4.30
N GLU A 352 17.16 16.54 -5.60
CA GLU A 352 18.17 15.61 -6.15
C GLU A 352 19.52 15.79 -5.48
N GLU A 353 19.90 17.04 -5.18
CA GLU A 353 21.14 17.37 -4.47
C GLU A 353 21.19 16.71 -3.08
N TYR A 354 20.06 16.67 -2.38
CA TYR A 354 19.97 15.99 -1.10
C TYR A 354 20.12 14.46 -1.25
N VAL A 355 19.56 13.86 -2.30
CA VAL A 355 19.71 12.42 -2.56
C VAL A 355 21.17 12.08 -2.85
N VAL A 356 21.85 12.92 -3.64
CA VAL A 356 23.30 12.80 -3.93
C VAL A 356 24.11 12.92 -2.62
N GLN A 357 23.78 13.90 -1.77
CA GLN A 357 24.46 14.06 -0.48
C GLN A 357 24.26 12.83 0.41
N VAL A 358 23.03 12.30 0.53
CA VAL A 358 22.75 11.07 1.30
C VAL A 358 23.56 9.90 0.78
N TYR A 359 23.73 9.76 -0.55
CA TYR A 359 24.57 8.71 -1.12
C TYR A 359 26.05 8.86 -0.72
N GLN A 360 26.62 10.06 -0.78
CA GLN A 360 28.01 10.29 -0.40
C GLN A 360 28.24 10.10 1.11
N ASP A 361 27.32 10.62 1.92
CA ASP A 361 27.39 10.47 3.37
C ASP A 361 27.26 8.99 3.78
N MET A 362 26.39 8.23 3.10
CA MET A 362 26.25 6.77 3.26
C MET A 362 27.57 6.06 2.90
N CYS A 363 28.19 6.43 1.76
CA CYS A 363 29.48 5.86 1.37
C CYS A 363 30.58 6.18 2.39
N CYS A 364 30.59 7.38 2.94
CA CYS A 364 31.52 7.79 4.01
C CYS A 364 31.24 6.99 5.30
N PHE A 365 29.98 6.86 5.70
CA PHE A 365 29.56 6.07 6.87
C PHE A 365 30.01 4.62 6.76
N LEU A 366 29.88 4.01 5.58
CA LEU A 366 30.27 2.63 5.29
C LEU A 366 31.75 2.49 4.91
N GLN A 367 32.53 3.57 4.96
CA GLN A 367 33.97 3.61 4.62
C GLN A 367 34.29 3.05 3.22
N MET A 368 33.47 3.40 2.22
CA MET A 368 33.63 2.96 0.86
C MET A 368 34.42 3.99 0.05
N ALA A 369 35.50 3.59 -0.61
CA ALA A 369 36.27 4.48 -1.47
C ALA A 369 35.63 4.65 -2.87
N VAL A 370 35.89 5.79 -3.53
CA VAL A 370 35.44 6.03 -4.91
C VAL A 370 36.04 4.98 -5.84
N GLY A 371 35.20 4.41 -6.71
CA GLY A 371 35.60 3.34 -7.64
C GLY A 371 35.54 1.92 -7.03
N ASP A 372 35.35 1.79 -5.72
CA ASP A 372 35.19 0.50 -5.02
C ASP A 372 33.71 0.18 -4.73
N GLY A 373 33.46 -0.97 -4.15
CA GLY A 373 32.18 -1.31 -3.53
C GLY A 373 31.30 -2.26 -4.33
N TYR A 374 31.53 -2.54 -5.59
CA TYR A 374 30.71 -3.47 -6.37
C TYR A 374 30.54 -4.82 -5.67
N GLY A 375 29.28 -5.19 -5.39
CA GLY A 375 28.93 -6.44 -4.70
C GLY A 375 29.23 -6.45 -3.19
N VAL A 376 29.71 -5.35 -2.62
CA VAL A 376 30.02 -5.25 -1.18
C VAL A 376 28.76 -4.99 -0.38
N THR A 377 28.52 -5.84 0.62
CA THR A 377 27.41 -5.71 1.57
C THR A 377 27.94 -5.22 2.94
N ARG A 378 27.24 -4.26 3.53
CA ARG A 378 27.56 -3.69 4.86
C ARG A 378 26.30 -3.59 5.72
N GLU A 379 26.45 -3.80 7.03
CA GLU A 379 25.40 -3.49 8.00
C GLU A 379 25.16 -1.98 8.01
N PHE A 380 23.90 -1.57 8.06
CA PHE A 380 23.53 -0.16 8.01
C PHE A 380 22.43 0.15 9.03
N SER A 381 22.72 1.00 9.98
CA SER A 381 21.75 1.55 10.93
C SER A 381 21.32 2.94 10.46
N LEU A 382 20.07 3.08 10.05
CA LEU A 382 19.52 4.37 9.64
C LEU A 382 19.57 5.41 10.77
N ASP A 383 19.29 4.99 12.01
CA ASP A 383 19.29 5.88 13.17
C ASP A 383 20.69 6.41 13.48
N ASP A 384 21.72 5.54 13.41
CA ASP A 384 23.12 5.94 13.61
C ASP A 384 23.61 6.82 12.47
N PHE A 385 23.27 6.46 11.24
CA PHE A 385 23.57 7.27 10.05
C PHE A 385 22.98 8.68 10.18
N CYS A 386 21.68 8.77 10.48
CA CYS A 386 21.00 10.07 10.60
C CYS A 386 21.58 10.90 11.75
N ARG A 387 21.97 10.29 12.87
CA ARG A 387 22.63 11.01 14.00
C ARG A 387 24.01 11.54 13.62
N ASN A 388 24.81 10.74 12.93
CA ASN A 388 26.18 11.10 12.58
C ASN A 388 26.26 12.21 11.52
N PHE A 389 25.33 12.18 10.54
CA PHE A 389 25.32 13.12 9.41
C PHE A 389 24.21 14.17 9.50
N HIS A 390 23.48 14.23 10.61
CA HIS A 390 22.40 15.19 10.88
C HIS A 390 21.27 15.17 9.84
N HIS A 391 20.95 13.98 9.32
CA HIS A 391 19.84 13.80 8.41
C HIS A 391 18.50 13.65 9.15
N TYR A 392 17.43 14.16 8.53
CA TYR A 392 16.08 13.88 9.00
C TYR A 392 15.67 12.46 8.57
N PRO A 393 15.33 11.53 9.51
CA PRO A 393 15.19 10.11 9.23
C PRO A 393 14.25 9.77 8.08
N VAL A 394 13.08 10.45 7.98
CA VAL A 394 12.10 10.19 6.92
C VAL A 394 12.66 10.54 5.54
N ARG A 395 13.34 11.68 5.40
CA ARG A 395 13.95 12.09 4.14
C ARG A 395 15.12 11.20 3.75
N ALA A 396 15.98 10.86 4.71
CA ALA A 396 17.10 9.95 4.48
C ALA A 396 16.61 8.57 4.05
N TYR A 397 15.58 8.04 4.72
CA TYR A 397 14.94 6.78 4.32
C TYR A 397 14.45 6.83 2.87
N ASN A 398 13.71 7.86 2.49
CA ASN A 398 13.18 7.98 1.14
C ASN A 398 14.29 8.21 0.10
N ALA A 399 15.33 8.97 0.43
CA ALA A 399 16.51 9.14 -0.44
C ALA A 399 17.21 7.79 -0.71
N LEU A 400 17.43 6.97 0.32
CA LEU A 400 17.99 5.62 0.16
C LEU A 400 17.08 4.70 -0.67
N GLN A 401 15.75 4.80 -0.51
CA GLN A 401 14.80 4.07 -1.36
C GLN A 401 14.87 4.52 -2.84
N LEU A 402 15.07 5.82 -3.10
CA LEU A 402 15.28 6.33 -4.45
C LEU A 402 16.58 5.82 -5.06
N LEU A 403 17.68 5.81 -4.31
CA LEU A 403 18.96 5.24 -4.73
C LEU A 403 18.86 3.74 -5.02
N SER A 404 18.10 3.00 -4.21
CA SER A 404 17.84 1.58 -4.44
C SER A 404 17.04 1.36 -5.73
N ARG A 405 15.98 2.13 -5.95
CA ARG A 405 15.18 2.06 -7.20
C ARG A 405 15.95 2.50 -8.44
N ALA A 406 16.93 3.40 -8.28
CA ALA A 406 17.82 3.84 -9.34
C ALA A 406 18.94 2.83 -9.64
N GLY A 407 19.09 1.76 -8.83
CA GLY A 407 20.05 0.70 -9.04
C GLY A 407 21.46 1.01 -8.55
N TYR A 408 21.65 1.97 -7.64
CA TYR A 408 22.94 2.25 -7.00
C TYR A 408 23.22 1.29 -5.86
N ILE A 409 22.20 0.96 -5.10
CA ILE A 409 22.27 0.08 -3.94
C ILE A 409 21.08 -0.90 -3.92
N GLU A 410 21.25 -2.00 -3.24
CA GLU A 410 20.13 -2.80 -2.71
C GLU A 410 20.05 -2.56 -1.22
N TRP A 411 18.89 -2.19 -0.74
CA TRP A 411 18.62 -2.05 0.68
C TRP A 411 17.61 -3.08 1.12
N ALA A 412 18.10 -4.07 1.87
CA ALA A 412 17.27 -5.10 2.49
C ALA A 412 16.86 -4.65 3.90
N ASP A 413 15.57 -4.64 4.16
CA ASP A 413 15.02 -4.33 5.49
C ASP A 413 15.37 -5.43 6.51
N ALA A 414 15.38 -5.09 7.80
CA ALA A 414 15.75 -5.99 8.88
C ALA A 414 14.91 -7.29 8.94
N GLU A 415 13.69 -7.27 8.40
CA GLU A 415 12.78 -8.42 8.39
C GLU A 415 13.18 -9.52 7.39
N GLU A 416 14.01 -9.23 6.39
CA GLU A 416 14.42 -10.18 5.35
C GLU A 416 15.79 -10.84 5.61
N ASN A 417 16.47 -10.47 6.69
CA ASN A 417 17.79 -11.02 7.00
C ASN A 417 17.70 -12.41 7.58
N LEU A 418 17.93 -13.40 6.74
CA LEU A 418 18.10 -14.79 7.17
C LEU A 418 19.48 -15.01 7.80
N SER A 419 19.57 -15.92 8.73
CA SER A 419 20.84 -16.42 9.23
C SER A 419 21.68 -17.01 8.10
N ARG A 420 23.01 -16.98 8.24
CA ARG A 420 23.93 -17.48 7.22
C ARG A 420 24.93 -18.46 7.84
N VAL A 421 25.24 -19.51 7.11
CA VAL A 421 26.23 -20.52 7.49
C VAL A 421 27.17 -20.84 6.33
N MET A 422 28.44 -21.11 6.66
CA MET A 422 29.46 -21.58 5.73
C MET A 422 30.32 -22.61 6.44
N MET A 423 30.60 -23.74 5.82
CA MET A 423 31.48 -24.74 6.40
C MET A 423 32.91 -24.22 6.45
N THR A 424 33.53 -24.35 7.61
CA THR A 424 34.94 -23.96 7.84
C THR A 424 35.87 -25.16 7.91
N CYS A 425 35.33 -26.35 8.18
CA CYS A 425 36.07 -27.61 8.11
C CYS A 425 35.98 -28.27 6.73
N ARG A 426 36.89 -29.14 6.43
CA ARG A 426 36.89 -29.95 5.20
C ARG A 426 35.91 -31.11 5.32
N ARG A 427 35.51 -31.69 4.16
CA ARG A 427 34.54 -32.78 4.11
C ARG A 427 35.05 -34.07 4.81
N ASP A 428 36.36 -34.33 4.73
CA ASP A 428 37.00 -35.46 5.37
C ASP A 428 37.08 -35.33 6.90
N GLU A 429 37.17 -34.11 7.42
CA GLU A 429 37.20 -33.82 8.86
C GLU A 429 35.86 -34.09 9.55
N LEU A 430 34.74 -34.03 8.80
CA LEU A 430 33.38 -34.26 9.33
C LEU A 430 33.20 -35.62 9.99
N TYR A 431 33.86 -36.66 9.48
CA TYR A 431 33.73 -38.03 10.01
C TYR A 431 34.37 -38.26 11.38
N GLY A 432 35.25 -37.36 11.80
CA GLY A 432 35.93 -37.41 13.09
C GLY A 432 35.29 -36.58 14.21
N LEU A 433 34.23 -35.84 13.92
CA LEU A 433 33.62 -34.91 14.87
C LEU A 433 32.83 -35.65 15.96
N ARG A 434 33.06 -35.26 17.21
CA ARG A 434 32.21 -35.67 18.35
C ARG A 434 31.22 -34.56 18.67
N LEU A 435 30.02 -34.66 18.12
CA LEU A 435 28.96 -33.70 18.27
C LEU A 435 27.87 -34.20 19.23
N THR A 436 27.08 -33.26 19.77
CA THR A 436 25.82 -33.64 20.44
C THR A 436 24.83 -34.17 19.40
N SER A 437 23.86 -34.99 19.83
CA SER A 437 22.83 -35.55 18.94
C SER A 437 22.09 -34.49 18.13
N THR A 438 21.77 -33.33 18.73
CA THR A 438 21.11 -32.22 18.07
C THR A 438 22.02 -31.56 17.02
N ALA A 439 23.29 -31.28 17.36
CA ALA A 439 24.25 -30.69 16.45
C ALA A 439 24.56 -31.60 15.25
N ASP A 440 24.65 -32.90 15.46
CA ASP A 440 24.90 -33.90 14.39
C ASP A 440 23.71 -34.00 13.42
N ARG A 441 22.49 -34.06 13.95
CA ARG A 441 21.26 -34.03 13.14
C ARG A 441 21.12 -32.73 12.34
N LEU A 442 21.40 -31.59 12.97
CA LEU A 442 21.38 -30.29 12.33
C LEU A 442 22.43 -30.19 11.22
N LEU A 443 23.67 -30.63 11.48
CA LEU A 443 24.74 -30.64 10.49
C LEU A 443 24.37 -31.51 9.28
N GLY A 444 23.82 -32.72 9.53
CA GLY A 444 23.31 -33.59 8.47
C GLY A 444 22.18 -32.96 7.64
N LEU A 445 21.30 -32.18 8.27
CA LEU A 445 20.23 -31.46 7.57
C LEU A 445 20.82 -30.33 6.72
N LEU A 446 21.71 -29.48 7.28
CA LEU A 446 22.37 -28.39 6.56
C LEU A 446 23.08 -28.86 5.29
N LEU A 447 23.83 -29.95 5.38
CA LEU A 447 24.59 -30.53 4.25
C LEU A 447 23.67 -31.07 3.14
N ARG A 448 22.44 -31.47 3.45
CA ARG A 448 21.46 -31.96 2.48
C ARG A 448 20.61 -30.85 1.88
N SER A 449 20.30 -29.84 2.67
CA SER A 449 19.36 -28.79 2.27
C SER A 449 20.01 -27.62 1.52
N TYR A 450 21.30 -27.34 1.78
CA TYR A 450 21.97 -26.16 1.23
C TYR A 450 23.17 -26.55 0.37
N THR A 451 23.08 -26.25 -0.93
CA THR A 451 24.19 -26.45 -1.88
C THR A 451 25.19 -25.29 -1.78
N GLY A 452 26.48 -25.58 -2.03
CA GLY A 452 27.51 -24.51 -2.02
C GLY A 452 28.03 -24.11 -0.64
N ILE A 453 27.52 -24.67 0.44
CA ILE A 453 27.83 -24.32 1.85
C ILE A 453 29.32 -24.42 2.23
N PHE A 454 30.13 -25.15 1.44
CA PHE A 454 31.60 -25.25 1.61
C PHE A 454 32.40 -24.16 0.92
N SER A 455 31.80 -23.42 -0.01
CA SER A 455 32.47 -22.39 -0.82
C SER A 455 31.99 -21.00 -0.53
N GLU A 456 30.75 -20.84 -0.09
CA GLU A 456 30.10 -19.55 0.18
C GLU A 456 29.09 -19.65 1.31
N TYR A 457 28.65 -18.48 1.83
CA TYR A 457 27.61 -18.44 2.84
C TYR A 457 26.25 -18.81 2.25
N ALA A 458 25.64 -19.86 2.77
CA ALA A 458 24.25 -20.21 2.49
C ALA A 458 23.33 -19.50 3.48
N PHE A 459 22.26 -18.88 2.97
CA PHE A 459 21.20 -18.33 3.81
C PHE A 459 20.34 -19.47 4.34
N ILE A 460 20.11 -19.50 5.65
CA ILE A 460 19.32 -20.52 6.34
C ILE A 460 18.13 -19.89 7.04
N ASN A 461 17.04 -20.66 7.15
CA ASN A 461 15.87 -20.30 7.96
C ASN A 461 15.83 -21.20 9.20
N GLU A 462 16.11 -20.64 10.38
CA GLU A 462 16.15 -21.38 11.64
C GLU A 462 14.79 -21.99 12.00
N GLY A 463 13.68 -21.33 11.65
CA GLY A 463 12.33 -21.84 11.86
C GLY A 463 12.01 -23.07 10.99
N GLU A 464 12.45 -23.10 9.73
CA GLU A 464 12.33 -24.28 8.86
C GLU A 464 13.17 -25.46 9.37
N LEU A 465 14.42 -25.19 9.76
CA LEU A 465 15.29 -26.20 10.35
C LEU A 465 14.73 -26.78 11.67
N ALA A 466 14.11 -25.91 12.48
CA ALA A 466 13.43 -26.31 13.72
C ALA A 466 12.23 -27.22 13.43
N HIS A 467 11.42 -26.87 12.45
CA HIS A 467 10.29 -27.68 12.01
C HIS A 467 10.74 -29.06 11.50
N ASP A 468 11.76 -29.12 10.62
CA ASP A 468 12.25 -30.34 10.00
C ASP A 468 12.89 -31.29 11.01
N LEU A 469 13.48 -30.75 12.07
CA LEU A 469 14.08 -31.55 13.15
C LEU A 469 13.09 -31.86 14.29
N GLY A 470 11.93 -31.22 14.30
CA GLY A 470 10.95 -31.34 15.39
C GLY A 470 11.48 -30.76 16.71
N LEU A 471 12.27 -29.68 16.66
CA LEU A 471 12.91 -29.04 17.80
C LEU A 471 12.50 -27.56 17.92
N PRO A 472 12.59 -26.96 19.11
CA PRO A 472 12.40 -25.52 19.27
C PRO A 472 13.49 -24.73 18.51
N GLU A 473 13.13 -23.55 17.96
CA GLU A 473 14.06 -22.66 17.23
C GLU A 473 15.27 -22.25 18.10
N ALA A 474 15.07 -22.07 19.40
CA ALA A 474 16.13 -21.77 20.35
C ALA A 474 17.22 -22.87 20.42
N GLU A 475 16.82 -24.14 20.33
CA GLU A 475 17.77 -25.25 20.32
C GLU A 475 18.57 -25.35 19.02
N ILE A 476 17.97 -24.94 17.89
CA ILE A 476 18.66 -24.84 16.61
C ILE A 476 19.71 -23.73 16.66
N SER A 477 19.35 -22.55 17.17
CA SER A 477 20.28 -21.44 17.32
C SER A 477 21.45 -21.79 18.24
N GLU A 478 21.20 -22.50 19.36
CA GLU A 478 22.24 -22.96 20.28
C GLU A 478 23.16 -24.00 19.61
N ALA A 479 22.61 -24.93 18.85
CA ALA A 479 23.37 -25.90 18.09
C ALA A 479 24.25 -25.26 17.01
N LEU A 480 23.74 -24.22 16.27
CA LEU A 480 24.51 -23.44 15.30
C LEU A 480 25.68 -22.71 15.97
N VAL A 481 25.44 -22.07 17.12
CA VAL A 481 26.49 -21.44 17.91
C VAL A 481 27.53 -22.44 18.39
N THR A 482 27.11 -23.64 18.80
CA THR A 482 28.01 -24.71 19.24
C THR A 482 28.88 -25.21 18.08
N LEU A 483 28.29 -25.45 16.90
CA LEU A 483 29.03 -25.83 15.70
C LEU A 483 30.04 -24.76 15.26
N SER A 484 29.68 -23.50 15.43
CA SER A 484 30.55 -22.37 15.13
C SER A 484 31.72 -22.27 16.11
N ARG A 485 31.49 -22.47 17.41
CA ARG A 485 32.56 -22.53 18.44
C ARG A 485 33.53 -23.67 18.21
N LEU A 486 33.05 -24.79 17.70
CA LEU A 486 33.87 -25.94 17.33
C LEU A 486 34.60 -25.79 16.00
N HIS A 487 34.50 -24.64 15.34
CA HIS A 487 35.07 -24.36 14.02
C HIS A 487 34.63 -25.34 12.93
N VAL A 488 33.45 -25.94 13.08
CA VAL A 488 32.84 -26.81 12.06
C VAL A 488 32.23 -25.97 10.95
N LEU A 489 31.57 -24.91 11.34
CA LEU A 489 30.99 -23.92 10.43
C LEU A 489 31.16 -22.50 10.98
N SER A 490 31.07 -21.50 10.12
CA SER A 490 30.89 -20.09 10.47
C SER A 490 29.41 -19.79 10.47
N PHE A 491 28.87 -19.32 11.59
CA PHE A 491 27.48 -18.96 11.74
C PHE A 491 27.33 -17.46 11.97
N ILE A 492 26.56 -16.82 11.11
CA ILE A 492 26.17 -15.42 11.27
C ILE A 492 24.67 -15.43 11.58
N PRO A 493 24.28 -15.20 12.83
CA PRO A 493 22.89 -15.23 13.24
C PRO A 493 22.09 -14.12 12.57
N ARG A 494 20.80 -14.36 12.41
CA ARG A 494 19.82 -13.35 12.01
C ARG A 494 19.96 -12.12 12.91
N LYS A 495 20.36 -11.02 12.32
CA LYS A 495 20.37 -9.72 12.97
C LYS A 495 19.24 -8.87 12.41
N PHE A 496 18.48 -8.21 13.26
CA PHE A 496 17.48 -7.21 12.87
C PHE A 496 18.13 -5.87 12.48
N ILE A 497 19.26 -5.93 11.78
CA ILE A 497 19.98 -4.77 11.28
C ILE A 497 19.88 -4.79 9.76
N PRO A 498 19.35 -3.74 9.11
CA PRO A 498 19.30 -3.65 7.66
C PRO A 498 20.71 -3.70 7.05
N TYR A 499 20.79 -4.18 5.80
CA TYR A 499 22.03 -4.19 5.03
C TYR A 499 21.89 -3.32 3.80
N ILE A 500 22.99 -2.69 3.41
CA ILE A 500 23.15 -2.07 2.09
C ILE A 500 24.16 -2.89 1.31
N THR A 501 23.76 -3.29 0.10
CA THR A 501 24.65 -3.91 -0.89
C THR A 501 24.86 -2.91 -2.04
N PHE A 502 26.11 -2.64 -2.38
CA PHE A 502 26.43 -1.79 -3.53
C PHE A 502 26.27 -2.59 -4.83
N VAL A 503 25.31 -2.17 -5.67
CA VAL A 503 25.02 -2.82 -6.96
C VAL A 503 26.02 -2.40 -8.02
N GLN A 504 26.68 -1.27 -7.83
CA GLN A 504 27.73 -0.73 -8.71
C GLN A 504 28.86 -0.12 -7.86
N ARG A 505 29.95 0.24 -8.52
CA ARG A 505 31.07 0.92 -7.86
C ARG A 505 30.61 2.29 -7.34
N ARG A 506 31.19 2.74 -6.22
CA ARG A 506 30.95 4.10 -5.73
C ARG A 506 31.33 5.12 -6.79
N LEU A 507 30.36 5.98 -7.13
CA LEU A 507 30.49 7.07 -8.08
C LEU A 507 30.79 8.40 -7.37
N ASP A 508 31.37 9.35 -8.10
CA ASP A 508 31.48 10.74 -7.68
C ASP A 508 30.12 11.47 -7.79
N ASN A 509 30.03 12.66 -7.17
CA ASN A 509 28.80 13.45 -7.12
C ASN A 509 28.19 13.74 -8.49
N ASP A 510 29.03 14.09 -9.46
CA ASP A 510 28.62 14.52 -10.80
C ASP A 510 28.14 13.35 -11.69
N GLU A 511 28.41 12.12 -11.27
CA GLU A 511 28.04 10.91 -11.99
C GLU A 511 26.71 10.32 -11.54
N ILE A 512 26.19 10.81 -10.41
CA ILE A 512 24.92 10.30 -9.83
C ILE A 512 23.76 11.00 -10.51
N THR A 513 22.94 10.22 -11.20
CA THR A 513 21.73 10.71 -11.88
C THR A 513 20.52 9.87 -11.50
N LEU A 514 19.41 10.50 -11.22
CA LEU A 514 18.16 9.79 -10.96
C LEU A 514 17.36 9.65 -12.26
N PRO A 515 17.05 8.41 -12.70
CA PRO A 515 16.19 8.22 -13.87
C PRO A 515 14.84 8.94 -13.68
N ARG A 516 14.37 9.63 -14.72
CA ARG A 516 13.10 10.39 -14.67
C ARG A 516 11.94 9.55 -14.16
N ALA A 517 11.85 8.29 -14.60
CA ALA A 517 10.82 7.34 -14.16
C ALA A 517 10.90 6.97 -12.67
N VAL A 518 12.05 7.16 -12.03
CA VAL A 518 12.26 6.90 -10.59
C VAL A 518 11.98 8.14 -9.75
N TYR A 519 12.31 9.33 -10.24
CA TYR A 519 12.26 10.56 -9.48
C TYR A 519 11.29 11.60 -10.07
N ALA A 520 11.67 12.28 -11.16
CA ALA A 520 10.95 13.46 -11.65
C ALA A 520 9.49 13.19 -12.01
N ASP A 521 9.23 12.10 -12.74
CA ASP A 521 7.88 11.75 -13.17
C ASP A 521 7.00 11.37 -11.96
N ARG A 522 7.57 10.66 -10.97
CA ARG A 522 6.85 10.27 -9.75
C ARG A 522 6.62 11.43 -8.80
N ARG A 523 7.59 12.35 -8.67
CA ARG A 523 7.43 13.58 -7.88
C ARG A 523 6.28 14.40 -8.44
N LYS A 524 6.27 14.62 -9.76
CA LYS A 524 5.20 15.36 -10.44
C LYS A 524 3.81 14.72 -10.24
N GLU A 525 3.75 13.40 -10.28
CA GLU A 525 2.50 12.68 -10.04
C GLU A 525 2.02 12.81 -8.59
N MET A 526 2.92 12.74 -7.62
CA MET A 526 2.59 13.00 -6.23
C MET A 526 2.14 14.44 -6.00
N GLU A 527 2.81 15.41 -6.61
CA GLU A 527 2.41 16.82 -6.60
C GLU A 527 1.00 17.00 -7.14
N HIS A 528 0.69 16.39 -8.29
CA HIS A 528 -0.65 16.44 -8.87
C HIS A 528 -1.72 15.87 -7.93
N ARG A 529 -1.48 14.71 -7.32
CA ARG A 529 -2.42 14.10 -6.36
C ARG A 529 -2.63 14.96 -5.13
N ILE A 530 -1.57 15.50 -4.56
CA ILE A 530 -1.64 16.38 -3.39
C ILE A 530 -2.39 17.67 -3.75
N GLN A 531 -2.11 18.28 -4.91
CA GLN A 531 -2.85 19.46 -5.36
C GLN A 531 -4.33 19.16 -5.56
N THR A 532 -4.67 17.99 -6.13
CA THR A 532 -6.07 17.58 -6.25
C THR A 532 -6.73 17.39 -4.88
N MET A 533 -6.03 16.81 -3.89
CA MET A 533 -6.57 16.71 -2.52
C MET A 533 -6.74 18.07 -1.87
N LEU A 534 -5.81 19.00 -2.07
CA LEU A 534 -5.96 20.39 -1.59
C LEU A 534 -7.15 21.09 -2.25
N GLY A 535 -7.34 20.89 -3.56
CA GLY A 535 -8.53 21.35 -4.26
C GLY A 535 -9.82 20.75 -3.69
N TYR A 536 -9.83 19.44 -3.38
CA TYR A 536 -10.96 18.78 -2.75
C TYR A 536 -11.32 19.38 -1.37
N LEU A 537 -10.32 19.80 -0.58
CA LEU A 537 -10.54 20.42 0.73
C LEU A 537 -11.24 21.80 0.62
N THR A 538 -11.05 22.50 -0.50
CA THR A 538 -11.44 23.89 -0.67
C THR A 538 -12.54 24.11 -1.70
N THR A 539 -12.84 23.10 -2.53
CA THR A 539 -13.86 23.24 -3.60
C THR A 539 -15.24 23.59 -3.04
N SER A 540 -15.97 24.43 -3.77
CA SER A 540 -17.40 24.68 -3.59
C SER A 540 -18.28 23.77 -4.47
N GLU A 541 -17.69 22.97 -5.36
CA GLU A 541 -18.41 22.02 -6.20
C GLU A 541 -18.91 20.83 -5.39
N CYS A 542 -19.84 20.06 -5.95
CA CYS A 542 -20.30 18.83 -5.33
C CYS A 542 -19.13 17.87 -5.07
N ARG A 543 -18.98 17.41 -3.82
CA ARG A 543 -17.88 16.52 -3.41
C ARG A 543 -17.82 15.22 -4.22
N SER A 544 -18.98 14.65 -4.50
CA SER A 544 -19.08 13.43 -5.31
C SER A 544 -18.64 13.69 -6.75
N GLN A 545 -19.10 14.77 -7.38
CA GLN A 545 -18.69 15.16 -8.73
C GLN A 545 -17.18 15.35 -8.82
N TYR A 546 -16.59 16.10 -7.88
CA TYR A 546 -15.15 16.36 -7.86
C TYR A 546 -14.32 15.05 -7.88
N LEU A 547 -14.74 14.05 -7.09
CA LEU A 547 -14.08 12.75 -7.07
C LEU A 547 -14.33 11.96 -8.37
N LEU A 548 -15.56 11.98 -8.90
CA LEU A 548 -15.90 11.29 -10.14
C LEU A 548 -15.17 11.88 -11.35
N ASP A 549 -15.06 13.20 -11.42
CA ASP A 549 -14.29 13.89 -12.47
C ASP A 549 -12.82 13.51 -12.45
N TYR A 550 -12.22 13.38 -11.28
CA TYR A 550 -10.85 12.87 -11.14
C TYR A 550 -10.67 11.47 -11.75
N PHE A 551 -11.66 10.58 -11.59
CA PHE A 551 -11.64 9.25 -12.19
C PHE A 551 -12.11 9.23 -13.66
N GLY A 552 -12.41 10.39 -14.26
CA GLY A 552 -12.80 10.53 -15.66
C GLY A 552 -14.29 10.38 -15.93
N GLU A 553 -15.15 10.52 -14.92
CA GLU A 553 -16.61 10.53 -15.08
C GLU A 553 -17.14 11.99 -15.11
N THR A 554 -16.91 12.70 -16.22
CA THR A 554 -17.13 14.13 -16.40
C THR A 554 -18.59 14.59 -16.55
N ARG A 555 -19.58 13.69 -16.48
CA ARG A 555 -21.01 14.00 -16.68
C ARG A 555 -21.89 13.61 -15.50
N SER A 556 -21.34 13.49 -14.31
CA SER A 556 -22.11 13.18 -13.12
C SER A 556 -23.00 14.36 -12.70
N ALA A 557 -24.19 14.08 -12.21
CA ALA A 557 -25.05 15.11 -11.60
C ALA A 557 -24.58 15.40 -10.16
N ALA A 558 -24.93 16.58 -9.62
CA ALA A 558 -24.70 16.89 -8.22
C ALA A 558 -25.43 15.90 -7.32
N CYS A 559 -24.77 15.41 -6.26
CA CYS A 559 -25.32 14.36 -5.40
C CYS A 559 -26.51 14.83 -4.54
N GLY A 560 -26.63 16.12 -4.27
CA GLY A 560 -27.72 16.73 -3.50
C GLY A 560 -27.63 16.54 -1.97
N HIS A 561 -26.61 15.82 -1.45
CA HIS A 561 -26.53 15.46 -0.03
C HIS A 561 -25.14 15.61 0.61
N CYS A 562 -24.11 16.05 -0.12
CA CYS A 562 -22.82 16.43 0.47
C CYS A 562 -22.91 17.82 1.13
N ASP A 563 -21.92 18.15 1.96
CA ASP A 563 -21.84 19.45 2.64
C ASP A 563 -21.98 20.63 1.68
N ASN A 564 -21.32 20.60 0.51
CA ASN A 564 -21.39 21.64 -0.51
C ASN A 564 -22.80 21.75 -1.13
N CYS A 565 -23.46 20.64 -1.43
CA CYS A 565 -24.81 20.64 -1.96
C CYS A 565 -25.85 21.15 -0.95
N LEU A 566 -25.63 20.91 0.34
CA LEU A 566 -26.52 21.34 1.42
C LEU A 566 -26.20 22.75 1.92
N GLY A 567 -25.12 23.38 1.46
CA GLY A 567 -24.67 24.68 1.93
C GLY A 567 -24.15 24.67 3.38
N GLU A 568 -23.77 23.52 3.91
CA GLU A 568 -23.30 23.32 5.29
C GLU A 568 -21.80 23.65 5.43
N HIS A 569 -21.35 24.79 4.91
CA HIS A 569 -19.96 25.21 5.06
C HIS A 569 -19.70 25.72 6.49
N ARG A 570 -19.13 24.89 7.36
CA ARG A 570 -18.46 25.37 8.57
C ARG A 570 -17.06 25.87 8.18
N LEU A 571 -16.98 27.13 7.83
CA LEU A 571 -15.70 27.82 7.59
C LEU A 571 -14.92 27.90 8.92
N LEU A 572 -13.59 27.76 8.85
CA LEU A 572 -12.73 28.11 9.98
C LEU A 572 -12.96 29.57 10.38
N PRO A 573 -12.96 29.93 11.69
CA PRO A 573 -12.94 31.33 12.10
C PRO A 573 -11.73 32.00 11.44
N GLY A 574 -11.98 33.06 10.67
CA GLY A 574 -10.95 33.76 9.89
C GLY A 574 -10.90 33.42 8.40
N GLN A 575 -11.60 32.39 7.92
CA GLN A 575 -11.84 32.14 6.49
C GLN A 575 -13.26 32.58 6.07
N GLN A 576 -13.66 33.76 6.40
CA GLN A 576 -14.51 34.50 5.46
C GLN A 576 -13.63 34.69 4.22
N GLN A 577 -14.00 34.06 3.09
CA GLN A 577 -13.43 34.48 1.81
C GLN A 577 -13.66 35.99 1.76
N LEU A 578 -12.57 36.74 1.86
CA LEU A 578 -12.62 38.16 1.55
C LEU A 578 -13.21 38.24 0.16
N GLU A 579 -14.36 38.90 0.03
CA GLU A 579 -14.89 39.25 -1.28
C GLU A 579 -13.76 39.96 -2.03
N THR A 580 -13.75 39.88 -3.34
CA THR A 580 -12.66 40.46 -4.15
C THR A 580 -12.48 41.97 -3.83
N ASP A 581 -13.58 42.63 -3.47
CA ASP A 581 -13.60 44.04 -3.04
C ASP A 581 -12.91 44.23 -1.67
N ASP A 582 -13.05 43.31 -0.73
CA ASP A 582 -12.39 43.39 0.58
C ASP A 582 -10.88 43.15 0.48
N ARG A 583 -10.45 42.24 -0.40
CA ARG A 583 -9.01 41.99 -0.66
C ARG A 583 -8.35 43.23 -1.27
N GLU A 584 -8.99 43.85 -2.24
CA GLU A 584 -8.47 45.07 -2.87
C GLU A 584 -8.43 46.24 -1.88
N ALA A 585 -9.43 46.38 -1.01
CA ALA A 585 -9.43 47.38 0.04
C ALA A 585 -8.29 47.19 1.05
N ILE A 586 -7.99 45.93 1.46
CA ILE A 586 -6.87 45.61 2.35
C ILE A 586 -5.53 45.88 1.64
N ARG A 587 -5.39 45.50 0.35
CA ARG A 587 -4.21 45.74 -0.49
C ARG A 587 -3.89 47.24 -0.59
N GLN A 588 -4.89 48.08 -0.85
CA GLN A 588 -4.75 49.54 -0.91
C GLN A 588 -4.31 50.14 0.43
N ARG A 589 -4.81 49.59 1.54
CA ARG A 589 -4.42 50.04 2.89
C ARG A 589 -2.97 49.64 3.22
N ILE A 590 -2.53 48.45 2.82
CA ILE A 590 -1.13 48.01 2.97
C ILE A 590 -0.20 48.90 2.16
N LEU A 591 -0.53 49.18 0.88
CA LEU A 591 0.25 50.09 0.05
C LEU A 591 0.33 51.52 0.62
N ALA A 592 -0.77 52.04 1.15
CA ALA A 592 -0.79 53.37 1.78
C ALA A 592 0.10 53.40 3.03
N LEU A 593 0.11 52.37 3.86
CA LEU A 593 0.97 52.28 5.04
C LEU A 593 2.45 52.19 4.66
N VAL A 594 2.80 51.35 3.67
CA VAL A 594 4.18 51.25 3.16
C VAL A 594 4.67 52.56 2.57
N GLN A 595 3.81 53.31 1.85
CA GLN A 595 4.16 54.64 1.33
C GLN A 595 4.37 55.69 2.41
N GLN A 596 3.64 55.59 3.55
CA GLN A 596 3.74 56.57 4.64
C GLN A 596 4.88 56.28 5.61
N GLN A 597 5.18 55.03 5.89
CA GLN A 597 6.05 54.60 7.00
C GLN A 597 7.24 53.73 6.58
N GLY A 598 7.32 53.37 5.28
CA GLY A 598 8.38 52.47 4.78
C GLY A 598 8.07 50.98 4.92
N LYS A 599 8.96 50.11 4.37
CA LYS A 599 8.75 48.65 4.38
C LYS A 599 8.90 48.01 5.75
N ASP A 600 9.50 48.67 6.71
CA ASP A 600 9.74 48.14 8.08
C ASP A 600 8.43 47.88 8.86
N VAL A 601 7.33 48.57 8.44
CA VAL A 601 5.98 48.38 9.02
C VAL A 601 5.39 47.00 8.71
N LEU A 602 5.94 46.25 7.73
CA LEU A 602 5.41 44.96 7.32
C LEU A 602 5.72 43.83 8.34
N GLU A 603 6.69 44.03 9.23
CA GLU A 603 7.03 43.05 10.28
C GLU A 603 5.96 43.02 11.40
N ASP A 604 5.27 44.15 11.68
CA ASP A 604 4.24 44.25 12.71
C ASP A 604 2.95 44.87 12.13
N LEU A 605 2.50 44.38 10.97
CA LEU A 605 1.37 44.91 10.24
C LEU A 605 0.04 44.72 11.00
N HIS A 606 -0.54 45.79 11.48
CA HIS A 606 -1.85 45.81 12.12
C HIS A 606 -2.79 46.76 11.37
N LEU A 607 -3.94 46.25 10.94
CA LEU A 607 -4.96 47.04 10.22
C LEU A 607 -6.28 47.03 11.00
N ASP A 608 -6.76 48.19 11.41
CA ASP A 608 -8.04 48.31 12.14
C ASP A 608 -9.18 47.63 11.37
N GLY A 609 -9.89 46.71 12.02
CA GLY A 609 -11.02 45.98 11.42
C GLY A 609 -10.66 44.85 10.46
N VAL A 610 -9.38 44.50 10.34
CA VAL A 610 -8.88 43.37 9.56
C VAL A 610 -8.13 42.42 10.53
N THR A 611 -8.36 41.12 10.44
CA THR A 611 -7.61 40.20 11.27
C THR A 611 -6.17 40.08 10.77
N ASP A 612 -5.20 39.83 11.67
CA ASP A 612 -3.78 39.67 11.32
C ASP A 612 -3.57 38.58 10.26
N GLN A 613 -4.41 37.56 10.24
CA GLN A 613 -4.36 36.47 9.26
C GLN A 613 -4.83 36.94 7.86
N GLN A 614 -5.85 37.79 7.78
CA GLN A 614 -6.32 38.35 6.51
C GLN A 614 -5.31 39.34 5.94
N ALA A 615 -4.70 40.17 6.80
CA ALA A 615 -3.62 41.07 6.41
C ALA A 615 -2.38 40.29 5.90
N ALA A 616 -1.98 39.23 6.61
CA ALA A 616 -0.86 38.38 6.21
C ALA A 616 -1.11 37.62 4.89
N GLU A 617 -2.33 37.17 4.62
CA GLU A 617 -2.71 36.50 3.37
C GLU A 617 -2.59 37.45 2.17
N VAL A 618 -3.12 38.67 2.29
CA VAL A 618 -3.03 39.69 1.23
C VAL A 618 -1.59 40.16 1.05
N LEU A 619 -0.86 40.39 2.14
CA LEU A 619 0.56 40.75 2.09
C LEU A 619 1.41 39.68 1.38
N HIS A 620 1.19 38.42 1.69
CA HIS A 620 1.91 37.30 1.04
C HIS A 620 1.62 37.26 -0.47
N GLN A 621 0.39 37.50 -0.87
CA GLN A 621 0.01 37.57 -2.29
C GLN A 621 0.69 38.75 -2.99
N MET A 622 0.72 39.93 -2.36
CA MET A 622 1.40 41.11 -2.90
C MET A 622 2.92 40.93 -3.05
N MET A 623 3.54 40.17 -2.12
CA MET A 623 4.96 39.77 -2.24
C MET A 623 5.20 38.81 -3.39
N LEU A 624 4.28 37.90 -3.68
CA LEU A 624 4.36 36.96 -4.82
C LEU A 624 4.14 37.69 -6.16
N GLU A 625 3.38 38.76 -6.18
CA GLU A 625 3.10 39.61 -7.37
C GLU A 625 4.16 40.70 -7.58
N GLU A 626 5.24 40.73 -6.77
CA GLU A 626 6.35 41.72 -6.82
C GLU A 626 5.88 43.17 -6.66
N GLU A 627 4.80 43.43 -5.89
CA GLU A 627 4.26 44.76 -5.69
C GLU A 627 4.82 45.50 -4.46
N LEU A 628 5.56 44.78 -3.60
CA LEU A 628 6.19 45.29 -2.38
C LEU A 628 7.73 45.02 -2.41
#